data_514784361da16d66d30443ef13cc0c90
#
_entry.id   514784361da16d66d30443ef13cc0c90
#
_cell.length_a   1.000
_cell.length_b   1.000
_cell.length_c   1.000
_cell.angle_alpha   90.00
_cell.angle_beta   90.00
_cell.angle_gamma   90.00
#
_symmetry.space_group_name_H-M   'P 1'
#
loop_
_entity.id
_entity.type
_entity.pdbx_description
1 polymer ?
#
loop_
_entity_poly.entity_id
_entity_poly.type
_entity_poly.pdbx_seq_one_letter_code
_entity_poly.pdbx_strand_id
1 'polypeptide(L)'
;MNAPSDKKFRDPSLVDFGGGRRLEQLGGLLVDRPLPQACLPRAFPTIWGEATATYRAAAATHDATGGSQGVDGPRGQRGARPAGQWEITDPLPKPWRVELPLEATTLRLEVRPAPSGQIGIFLEQMEQWQWLQRVTLRGCTLLSLFAHSGAATLAMAAAGATVVHVDASKPAIALARRNAEASGLASASIRWVCEDARTFISRQLRRGTRFDGAVLDPPSWGHGPKGQTFAIDHDLLPLLRDIGRLLVVGEGQTRTGPVLLTCHSTGWHPSRLHDTLATVLPRGRIESGPLTCTDAAGRILEMGSYARQCLIP
;
A
#
# COMPACT_ATOMS: atom_id res chain seq x y z
N MET A 1 -15.42 29.99 2.50
CA MET A 1 -14.25 30.01 3.40
C MET A 1 -13.05 30.38 2.56
N ASN A 2 -12.34 31.46 2.91
CA ASN A 2 -11.15 31.87 2.16
C ASN A 2 -10.03 30.86 2.41
N ALA A 3 -9.32 30.49 1.35
CA ALA A 3 -8.11 29.67 1.46
C ALA A 3 -7.13 30.35 2.41
N PRO A 4 -6.48 29.62 3.31
CA PRO A 4 -5.44 30.20 4.14
C PRO A 4 -4.20 30.41 3.27
N SER A 5 -3.97 31.63 2.84
CA SER A 5 -2.85 32.04 1.98
C SER A 5 -1.47 31.89 2.62
N ASP A 6 -1.37 31.48 3.89
CA ASP A 6 -0.11 31.32 4.65
C ASP A 6 -0.02 30.02 5.48
N LYS A 7 -0.94 29.07 5.36
CA LYS A 7 -0.79 27.80 6.06
C LYS A 7 0.06 26.84 5.23
N LYS A 8 1.31 26.65 5.63
CA LYS A 8 2.08 25.46 5.24
C LYS A 8 1.31 24.23 5.71
N PHE A 9 0.80 23.43 4.79
CA PHE A 9 0.19 22.15 5.13
C PHE A 9 1.24 21.23 5.76
N ARG A 10 0.77 20.32 6.59
CA ARG A 10 1.64 19.27 7.11
C ARG A 10 2.16 18.43 5.93
N ASP A 11 3.42 18.07 5.95
CA ASP A 11 4.05 17.26 4.92
C ASP A 11 4.57 15.95 5.54
N PRO A 12 4.09 14.77 5.13
CA PRO A 12 3.05 14.58 4.10
C PRO A 12 1.62 14.70 4.66
N SER A 13 0.66 15.07 3.79
CA SER A 13 -0.76 15.08 4.16
C SER A 13 -1.69 15.08 2.93
N LEU A 14 -2.93 14.64 3.15
CA LEU A 14 -4.05 14.94 2.26
C LEU A 14 -4.48 16.40 2.51
N VAL A 15 -4.39 17.24 1.51
CA VAL A 15 -4.75 18.67 1.61
C VAL A 15 -6.24 18.88 1.36
N ASP A 16 -6.76 18.29 0.29
CA ASP A 16 -8.14 18.39 -0.13
C ASP A 16 -8.54 17.18 -0.98
N PHE A 17 -9.82 16.89 -1.06
CA PHE A 17 -10.36 15.92 -2.00
C PHE A 17 -11.73 16.31 -2.50
N GLY A 18 -12.07 15.89 -3.71
CA GLY A 18 -13.39 16.13 -4.29
C GLY A 18 -13.37 16.12 -5.82
N GLY A 19 -14.55 15.94 -6.40
CA GLY A 19 -14.70 15.86 -7.85
C GLY A 19 -13.91 14.72 -8.49
N GLY A 20 -13.82 13.57 -7.79
CA GLY A 20 -13.11 12.39 -8.27
C GLY A 20 -11.58 12.49 -8.20
N ARG A 21 -11.04 13.38 -7.37
CA ARG A 21 -9.61 13.66 -7.27
C ARG A 21 -9.18 13.91 -5.83
N ARG A 22 -7.87 13.81 -5.56
CA ARG A 22 -7.21 14.18 -4.31
C ARG A 22 -6.03 15.09 -4.55
N LEU A 23 -5.83 16.04 -3.66
CA LEU A 23 -4.69 16.94 -3.61
C LEU A 23 -3.87 16.61 -2.37
N GLU A 24 -2.60 16.26 -2.56
CA GLU A 24 -1.69 15.83 -1.50
C GLU A 24 -0.47 16.75 -1.43
N GLN A 25 -0.02 17.06 -0.20
CA GLN A 25 1.28 17.68 0.05
C GLN A 25 2.31 16.57 0.23
N LEU A 26 3.32 16.50 -0.63
CA LEU A 26 4.32 15.44 -0.63
C LEU A 26 5.72 16.01 -0.89
N GLY A 27 6.60 16.01 0.13
CA GLY A 27 7.98 16.47 0.00
C GLY A 27 8.08 17.92 -0.49
N GLY A 28 7.25 18.80 0.06
CA GLY A 28 7.19 20.23 -0.29
C GLY A 28 6.32 20.56 -1.50
N LEU A 29 5.78 19.58 -2.23
CA LEU A 29 5.05 19.79 -3.48
C LEU A 29 3.58 19.39 -3.37
N LEU A 30 2.69 20.11 -4.05
CA LEU A 30 1.29 19.75 -4.21
C LEU A 30 1.11 18.82 -5.42
N VAL A 31 0.41 17.72 -5.20
CA VAL A 31 0.19 16.66 -6.19
C VAL A 31 -1.30 16.37 -6.35
N ASP A 32 -1.81 16.58 -7.55
CA ASP A 32 -3.20 16.33 -7.91
C ASP A 32 -3.31 14.98 -8.67
N ARG A 33 -4.10 14.05 -8.11
CA ARG A 33 -4.28 12.71 -8.68
C ARG A 33 -5.74 12.28 -8.69
N PRO A 34 -6.17 11.44 -9.67
CA PRO A 34 -7.49 10.85 -9.65
C PRO A 34 -7.74 9.98 -8.42
N LEU A 35 -8.94 10.07 -7.88
CA LEU A 35 -9.47 9.19 -6.85
C LEU A 35 -10.99 9.12 -7.02
N PRO A 36 -11.52 8.18 -7.81
CA PRO A 36 -12.94 8.16 -8.20
C PRO A 36 -13.93 8.18 -7.02
N GLN A 37 -13.56 7.60 -5.88
CA GLN A 37 -14.39 7.60 -4.68
C GLN A 37 -14.46 8.96 -3.96
N ALA A 38 -13.63 9.94 -4.32
CA ALA A 38 -13.65 11.29 -3.77
C ALA A 38 -14.79 12.14 -4.39
N CYS A 39 -16.04 11.76 -4.12
CA CYS A 39 -17.23 12.32 -4.79
C CYS A 39 -17.72 13.65 -4.20
N LEU A 40 -17.23 14.06 -3.03
CA LEU A 40 -17.64 15.33 -2.40
C LEU A 40 -17.17 16.55 -3.19
N PRO A 41 -17.78 17.73 -3.00
CA PRO A 41 -17.20 18.99 -3.49
C PRO A 41 -15.84 19.27 -2.85
N ARG A 42 -14.94 19.93 -3.56
CA ARG A 42 -13.66 20.41 -3.03
C ARG A 42 -13.89 21.43 -1.91
N ALA A 43 -13.16 21.30 -0.80
CA ALA A 43 -13.22 22.27 0.30
C ALA A 43 -12.45 23.55 -0.02
N PHE A 44 -11.33 23.42 -0.76
CA PHE A 44 -10.43 24.52 -1.11
C PHE A 44 -10.19 24.60 -2.63
N PRO A 45 -11.20 24.97 -3.44
CA PRO A 45 -11.10 24.90 -4.91
C PRO A 45 -9.92 25.66 -5.52
N THR A 46 -9.54 26.78 -4.92
CA THR A 46 -8.48 27.67 -5.45
C THR A 46 -7.09 27.07 -5.38
N ILE A 47 -6.78 26.28 -4.32
CA ILE A 47 -5.43 25.74 -4.11
C ILE A 47 -5.05 24.65 -5.12
N TRP A 48 -6.03 24.07 -5.81
CA TRP A 48 -5.77 23.04 -6.83
C TRP A 48 -5.00 23.58 -8.03
N GLY A 49 -5.09 24.91 -8.29
CA GLY A 49 -4.31 25.60 -9.31
C GLY A 49 -2.82 25.69 -8.99
N GLU A 50 -2.42 25.43 -7.73
CA GLU A 50 -1.02 25.48 -7.27
C GLU A 50 -0.33 24.10 -7.35
N ALA A 51 -1.02 23.06 -7.88
CA ALA A 51 -0.45 21.73 -8.00
C ALA A 51 0.79 21.71 -8.90
N THR A 52 1.92 21.29 -8.37
CA THR A 52 3.18 21.16 -9.12
C THR A 52 3.16 19.97 -10.06
N ALA A 53 2.47 18.88 -9.67
CA ALA A 53 2.33 17.68 -10.48
C ALA A 53 0.86 17.25 -10.54
N THR A 54 0.30 17.17 -11.74
CA THR A 54 -1.08 16.74 -12.00
C THR A 54 -1.11 15.54 -12.91
N TYR A 55 -1.75 14.46 -12.48
CA TYR A 55 -1.98 13.29 -13.34
C TYR A 55 -3.32 13.42 -14.07
N ARG A 56 -3.28 13.35 -15.40
CA ARG A 56 -4.46 13.29 -16.27
C ARG A 56 -4.61 11.86 -16.78
N ALA A 57 -5.72 11.23 -16.44
CA ALA A 57 -6.08 9.96 -17.09
C ALA A 57 -6.31 10.23 -18.59
N ALA A 58 -5.89 9.31 -19.45
CA ALA A 58 -6.24 9.40 -20.85
C ALA A 58 -7.77 9.46 -21.00
N ALA A 59 -8.26 10.36 -21.83
CA ALA A 59 -9.68 10.43 -22.13
C ALA A 59 -10.14 9.06 -22.62
N ALA A 60 -11.22 8.53 -22.02
CA ALA A 60 -11.91 7.39 -22.61
C ALA A 60 -12.39 7.85 -23.98
N THR A 61 -11.85 7.29 -25.07
CA THR A 61 -12.40 7.48 -26.40
C THR A 61 -13.76 6.80 -26.39
N HIS A 62 -14.80 7.60 -26.13
CA HIS A 62 -16.16 7.22 -26.49
C HIS A 62 -16.22 7.27 -28.01
N ASP A 63 -16.05 6.15 -28.67
CA ASP A 63 -16.54 5.99 -30.03
C ASP A 63 -18.07 6.12 -29.98
N ALA A 64 -18.53 7.31 -30.34
CA ALA A 64 -19.94 7.60 -30.55
C ALA A 64 -20.41 6.93 -31.85
N THR A 65 -20.48 5.60 -31.86
CA THR A 65 -21.27 4.86 -32.86
C THR A 65 -22.14 3.85 -32.11
N GLY A 66 -23.41 4.23 -31.96
CA GLY A 66 -24.46 3.37 -31.46
C GLY A 66 -24.58 2.12 -32.34
N GLY A 67 -24.49 0.96 -31.70
CA GLY A 67 -24.68 -0.33 -32.34
C GLY A 67 -24.70 -1.43 -31.28
N SER A 68 -25.90 -1.71 -30.73
CA SER A 68 -26.15 -2.89 -29.94
C SER A 68 -26.08 -4.13 -30.87
N GLN A 69 -25.02 -4.91 -30.78
CA GLN A 69 -25.07 -6.32 -31.18
C GLN A 69 -24.11 -7.12 -30.28
N GLY A 70 -24.71 -8.03 -29.50
CA GLY A 70 -23.96 -9.04 -28.78
C GLY A 70 -23.32 -10.01 -29.77
N VAL A 71 -22.01 -10.20 -29.60
CA VAL A 71 -21.31 -11.37 -30.14
C VAL A 71 -20.29 -11.79 -29.08
N ASP A 72 -20.46 -13.00 -28.58
CA ASP A 72 -19.46 -13.73 -27.84
C ASP A 72 -18.18 -13.87 -28.68
N GLY A 73 -17.14 -13.14 -28.32
CA GLY A 73 -15.78 -13.31 -28.85
C GLY A 73 -14.84 -13.82 -27.75
N PRO A 74 -13.77 -14.57 -28.10
CA PRO A 74 -12.93 -15.25 -27.10
C PRO A 74 -12.26 -14.26 -26.15
N ARG A 75 -12.31 -14.57 -24.86
CA ARG A 75 -11.69 -13.84 -23.74
C ARG A 75 -10.16 -13.84 -23.88
N GLY A 76 -9.61 -12.80 -24.51
CA GLY A 76 -8.18 -12.64 -24.62
C GLY A 76 -7.81 -11.33 -25.29
N GLN A 77 -7.39 -10.38 -24.48
CA GLN A 77 -6.88 -9.04 -24.78
C GLN A 77 -7.86 -7.91 -24.40
N ARG A 78 -8.01 -7.65 -23.11
CA ARG A 78 -8.37 -6.29 -22.71
C ARG A 78 -7.14 -5.42 -23.02
N GLY A 79 -7.22 -4.63 -24.08
CA GLY A 79 -6.21 -3.65 -24.45
C GLY A 79 -5.79 -2.83 -23.23
N ALA A 80 -4.50 -2.63 -23.04
CA ALA A 80 -3.98 -1.77 -21.98
C ALA A 80 -4.71 -0.43 -22.06
N ARG A 81 -5.38 -0.01 -20.97
CA ARG A 81 -5.95 1.35 -20.91
C ARG A 81 -4.84 2.30 -21.27
N PRO A 82 -5.07 3.30 -22.14
CA PRO A 82 -4.05 4.27 -22.47
C PRO A 82 -3.52 4.87 -21.15
N ALA A 83 -2.20 4.87 -20.99
CA ALA A 83 -1.56 5.45 -19.82
C ALA A 83 -1.88 6.94 -19.80
N GLY A 84 -2.29 7.46 -18.64
CA GLY A 84 -2.43 8.90 -18.48
C GLY A 84 -1.06 9.59 -18.48
N GLN A 85 -1.08 10.91 -18.41
CA GLN A 85 0.12 11.73 -18.44
C GLN A 85 0.23 12.61 -17.21
N TRP A 86 1.47 12.82 -16.78
CA TRP A 86 1.80 13.79 -15.74
C TRP A 86 2.08 15.17 -16.39
N GLU A 87 1.36 16.16 -15.95
CA GLU A 87 1.65 17.57 -16.20
C GLU A 87 2.45 18.08 -15.01
N ILE A 88 3.65 18.57 -15.26
CA ILE A 88 4.59 19.03 -14.22
C ILE A 88 4.94 20.46 -14.54
N THR A 89 4.61 21.40 -13.64
CA THR A 89 4.81 22.84 -13.85
C THR A 89 6.23 23.29 -13.51
N ASP A 90 6.85 22.63 -12.52
CA ASP A 90 8.19 22.94 -12.05
C ASP A 90 9.05 21.70 -11.94
N PRO A 91 10.38 21.77 -12.11
CA PRO A 91 11.26 20.63 -12.01
C PRO A 91 11.14 19.90 -10.67
N LEU A 92 10.86 18.61 -10.70
CA LEU A 92 10.78 17.78 -9.49
C LEU A 92 12.18 17.56 -8.88
N PRO A 93 12.30 17.53 -7.55
CA PRO A 93 13.54 17.18 -6.87
C PRO A 93 14.08 15.80 -7.28
N LYS A 94 15.39 15.63 -7.31
CA LYS A 94 16.05 14.36 -7.66
C LYS A 94 17.14 14.01 -6.64
N PRO A 95 16.90 13.08 -5.71
CA PRO A 95 15.66 12.32 -5.50
C PRO A 95 14.57 13.17 -4.83
N TRP A 96 13.30 12.94 -5.18
CA TRP A 96 12.16 13.52 -4.49
C TRP A 96 11.77 12.60 -3.33
N ARG A 97 11.80 13.09 -2.11
CA ARG A 97 11.57 12.31 -0.89
C ARG A 97 10.48 12.91 -0.03
N VAL A 98 9.79 12.04 0.67
CA VAL A 98 8.79 12.36 1.68
C VAL A 98 9.29 11.82 3.02
N GLU A 99 9.19 12.61 4.07
CA GLU A 99 9.55 12.22 5.44
C GLU A 99 8.30 11.79 6.20
N LEU A 100 8.31 10.56 6.73
CA LEU A 100 7.23 9.99 7.52
C LEU A 100 7.72 9.83 8.96
N PRO A 101 7.33 10.73 9.87
CA PRO A 101 7.69 10.58 11.27
C PRO A 101 6.94 9.38 11.88
N LEU A 102 7.68 8.42 12.37
CA LEU A 102 7.25 7.34 13.23
C LEU A 102 7.84 7.52 14.63
N GLU A 103 7.36 6.77 15.62
CA GLU A 103 7.81 6.97 17.02
C GLU A 103 9.32 6.76 17.22
N ALA A 104 9.89 5.71 16.62
CA ALA A 104 11.31 5.37 16.79
C ALA A 104 12.21 5.86 15.65
N THR A 105 11.66 6.37 14.55
CA THR A 105 12.45 6.78 13.38
C THR A 105 11.64 7.69 12.45
N THR A 106 12.33 8.41 11.59
CA THR A 106 11.71 9.05 10.42
C THR A 106 12.04 8.26 9.17
N LEU A 107 11.03 7.69 8.53
CA LEU A 107 11.23 7.06 7.24
C LEU A 107 11.35 8.12 6.14
N ARG A 108 12.32 7.94 5.24
CA ARG A 108 12.51 8.78 4.05
C ARG A 108 12.22 7.96 2.82
N LEU A 109 11.05 8.18 2.24
CA LEU A 109 10.59 7.42 1.08
C LEU A 109 10.75 8.24 -0.19
N GLU A 110 11.45 7.67 -1.17
CA GLU A 110 11.52 8.24 -2.51
C GLU A 110 10.18 8.07 -3.21
N VAL A 111 9.65 9.16 -3.72
CA VAL A 111 8.43 9.20 -4.52
C VAL A 111 8.75 9.64 -5.94
N ARG A 112 7.97 9.15 -6.90
CA ARG A 112 8.11 9.53 -8.30
C ARG A 112 6.81 9.31 -9.06
N PRO A 113 6.48 10.18 -10.00
CA PRO A 113 5.36 9.99 -10.91
C PRO A 113 5.52 8.69 -11.72
N ALA A 114 4.57 7.77 -11.58
CA ALA A 114 4.51 6.55 -12.39
C ALA A 114 3.49 6.69 -13.52
N PRO A 115 3.65 5.97 -14.64
CA PRO A 115 2.68 6.01 -15.75
C PRO A 115 1.25 5.61 -15.36
N SER A 116 1.10 4.88 -14.26
CA SER A 116 -0.19 4.49 -13.67
C SER A 116 -0.88 5.60 -12.89
N GLY A 117 -0.25 6.76 -12.66
CA GLY A 117 -0.72 7.80 -11.75
C GLY A 117 -0.37 7.55 -10.28
N GLN A 118 0.30 6.45 -9.96
CA GLN A 118 0.83 6.20 -8.63
C GLN A 118 2.09 7.04 -8.40
N ILE A 119 2.42 7.26 -7.14
CA ILE A 119 3.59 8.07 -6.77
C ILE A 119 4.54 7.35 -5.78
N GLY A 120 4.19 6.14 -5.38
CA GLY A 120 5.03 5.29 -4.54
C GLY A 120 4.78 5.40 -3.03
N ILE A 121 3.86 6.25 -2.60
CA ILE A 121 3.44 6.40 -1.20
C ILE A 121 1.92 6.30 -1.06
N PHE A 122 1.46 5.77 0.07
CA PHE A 122 0.07 5.51 0.41
C PHE A 122 -0.20 6.07 1.81
N LEU A 123 -0.66 7.33 1.88
CA LEU A 123 -0.79 8.05 3.15
C LEU A 123 -1.82 7.42 4.09
N GLU A 124 -2.84 6.76 3.55
CA GLU A 124 -3.85 5.99 4.29
C GLU A 124 -3.28 4.82 5.10
N GLN A 125 -2.08 4.38 4.77
CA GLN A 125 -1.38 3.31 5.48
C GLN A 125 -0.56 3.82 6.69
N MET A 126 -0.47 5.13 6.90
CA MET A 126 0.39 5.73 7.93
C MET A 126 0.10 5.17 9.33
N GLU A 127 -1.18 5.08 9.71
CA GLU A 127 -1.58 4.53 11.01
C GLU A 127 -1.14 3.06 11.15
N GLN A 128 -1.18 2.29 10.06
CA GLN A 128 -0.77 0.90 10.08
C GLN A 128 0.75 0.76 10.24
N TRP A 129 1.55 1.64 9.63
CA TRP A 129 3.00 1.64 9.82
C TRP A 129 3.40 2.04 11.24
N GLN A 130 2.72 3.02 11.84
CA GLN A 130 2.89 3.38 13.25
C GLN A 130 2.49 2.23 14.17
N TRP A 131 1.36 1.58 13.90
CA TRP A 131 0.93 0.40 14.65
C TRP A 131 1.95 -0.73 14.55
N LEU A 132 2.44 -1.06 13.35
CA LEU A 132 3.47 -2.08 13.16
C LEU A 132 4.72 -1.77 13.99
N GLN A 133 5.17 -0.52 14.03
CA GLN A 133 6.35 -0.14 14.81
C GLN A 133 6.13 -0.35 16.32
N ARG A 134 4.94 -0.02 16.83
CA ARG A 134 4.60 -0.18 18.26
C ARG A 134 4.51 -1.65 18.70
N VAL A 135 3.93 -2.50 17.86
CA VAL A 135 3.64 -3.90 18.23
C VAL A 135 4.71 -4.89 17.80
N THR A 136 5.70 -4.47 17.04
CA THR A 136 6.80 -5.32 16.59
C THR A 136 7.82 -5.48 17.72
N LEU A 137 8.02 -6.71 18.15
CA LEU A 137 9.04 -7.03 19.15
C LEU A 137 10.42 -7.16 18.50
N ARG A 138 11.45 -6.69 19.20
CA ARG A 138 12.85 -6.84 18.78
C ARG A 138 13.20 -8.32 18.62
N GLY A 139 13.88 -8.64 17.52
CA GLY A 139 14.38 -10.00 17.25
C GLY A 139 13.37 -10.95 16.62
N CYS A 140 12.08 -10.59 16.50
CA CYS A 140 11.13 -11.43 15.77
C CYS A 140 11.44 -11.43 14.27
N THR A 141 11.06 -12.51 13.59
CA THR A 141 11.22 -12.68 12.14
C THR A 141 9.88 -12.52 11.46
N LEU A 142 9.74 -11.45 10.67
CA LEU A 142 8.50 -11.05 10.05
C LEU A 142 8.55 -11.16 8.52
N LEU A 143 7.41 -11.49 7.94
CA LEU A 143 7.22 -11.58 6.50
C LEU A 143 6.45 -10.36 6.00
N SER A 144 6.97 -9.68 4.96
CA SER A 144 6.29 -8.59 4.26
C SER A 144 6.10 -8.99 2.80
N LEU A 145 4.85 -9.18 2.37
CA LEU A 145 4.48 -9.59 1.02
C LEU A 145 3.80 -8.45 0.27
N PHE A 146 3.98 -8.41 -1.05
CA PHE A 146 3.56 -7.28 -1.90
C PHE A 146 4.13 -5.95 -1.37
N ALA A 147 5.38 -6.02 -0.93
CA ALA A 147 5.96 -5.05 -0.01
C ALA A 147 6.35 -3.71 -0.66
N HIS A 148 6.28 -3.61 -2.01
CA HIS A 148 6.44 -2.42 -2.85
C HIS A 148 7.61 -1.51 -2.42
N SER A 149 7.34 -0.24 -2.06
CA SER A 149 8.35 0.75 -1.64
C SER A 149 8.97 0.49 -0.26
N GLY A 150 8.45 -0.49 0.49
CA GLY A 150 9.03 -0.99 1.72
C GLY A 150 8.62 -0.27 3.00
N ALA A 151 7.64 0.64 3.00
CA ALA A 151 7.29 1.42 4.20
C ALA A 151 6.97 0.52 5.42
N ALA A 152 6.11 -0.49 5.25
CA ALA A 152 5.81 -1.45 6.32
C ALA A 152 7.04 -2.25 6.76
N THR A 153 7.87 -2.69 5.80
CA THR A 153 9.15 -3.37 6.06
C THR A 153 10.06 -2.51 6.92
N LEU A 154 10.23 -1.24 6.57
CA LEU A 154 11.11 -0.31 7.27
C LEU A 154 10.58 0.05 8.67
N ALA A 155 9.26 0.17 8.83
CA ALA A 155 8.65 0.37 10.15
C ALA A 155 8.96 -0.79 11.11
N MET A 156 8.82 -2.04 10.64
CA MET A 156 9.15 -3.24 11.42
C MET A 156 10.66 -3.39 11.68
N ALA A 157 11.49 -3.10 10.67
CA ALA A 157 12.94 -3.18 10.81
C ALA A 157 13.48 -2.12 11.78
N ALA A 158 12.90 -0.91 11.79
CA ALA A 158 13.23 0.13 12.76
C ALA A 158 12.90 -0.27 14.20
N ALA A 159 11.89 -1.11 14.42
CA ALA A 159 11.59 -1.71 15.72
C ALA A 159 12.54 -2.87 16.11
N GLY A 160 13.47 -3.26 15.22
CA GLY A 160 14.49 -4.28 15.46
C GLY A 160 14.09 -5.70 15.06
N ALA A 161 13.09 -5.86 14.21
CA ALA A 161 12.75 -7.15 13.61
C ALA A 161 13.73 -7.55 12.50
N THR A 162 13.87 -8.85 12.26
CA THR A 162 14.37 -9.40 11.01
C THR A 162 13.21 -9.49 10.02
N VAL A 163 13.29 -8.80 8.87
CA VAL A 163 12.17 -8.75 7.93
C VAL A 163 12.54 -9.43 6.61
N VAL A 164 11.70 -10.33 6.14
CA VAL A 164 11.80 -10.86 4.77
C VAL A 164 10.84 -10.08 3.88
N HIS A 165 11.41 -9.18 3.08
CA HIS A 165 10.71 -8.32 2.14
C HIS A 165 10.57 -9.02 0.79
N VAL A 166 9.35 -9.29 0.34
CA VAL A 166 9.05 -10.02 -0.89
C VAL A 166 8.18 -9.15 -1.81
N ASP A 167 8.67 -8.92 -3.00
CA ASP A 167 7.90 -8.26 -4.07
C ASP A 167 8.30 -8.85 -5.43
N ALA A 168 7.36 -8.95 -6.35
CA ALA A 168 7.59 -9.48 -7.70
C ALA A 168 8.35 -8.50 -8.61
N SER A 169 8.36 -7.21 -8.28
CA SER A 169 8.89 -6.11 -9.08
C SER A 169 10.34 -5.78 -8.70
N LYS A 170 11.30 -6.02 -9.62
CA LYS A 170 12.69 -5.59 -9.43
C LYS A 170 12.83 -4.08 -9.15
N PRO A 171 12.11 -3.18 -9.86
CA PRO A 171 12.12 -1.76 -9.55
C PRO A 171 11.61 -1.43 -8.15
N ALA A 172 10.58 -2.14 -7.65
CA ALA A 172 10.07 -1.96 -6.29
C ALA A 172 11.11 -2.38 -5.24
N ILE A 173 11.77 -3.53 -5.39
CA ILE A 173 12.88 -3.96 -4.53
C ILE A 173 14.02 -2.92 -4.51
N ALA A 174 14.41 -2.41 -5.68
CA ALA A 174 15.45 -1.40 -5.77
C ALA A 174 15.04 -0.09 -5.08
N LEU A 175 13.78 0.32 -5.21
CA LEU A 175 13.22 1.47 -4.52
C LEU A 175 13.24 1.27 -3.00
N ALA A 176 12.76 0.13 -2.51
CA ALA A 176 12.73 -0.19 -1.09
C ALA A 176 14.12 -0.19 -0.45
N ARG A 177 15.15 -0.67 -1.16
CA ARG A 177 16.55 -0.58 -0.70
C ARG A 177 17.03 0.87 -0.55
N ARG A 178 16.77 1.74 -1.55
CA ARG A 178 17.12 3.16 -1.45
C ARG A 178 16.39 3.86 -0.32
N ASN A 179 15.13 3.47 -0.07
CA ASN A 179 14.36 3.98 1.05
C ASN A 179 14.95 3.53 2.40
N ALA A 180 15.44 2.28 2.50
CA ALA A 180 16.17 1.80 3.66
C ALA A 180 17.44 2.62 3.92
N GLU A 181 18.25 2.85 2.88
CA GLU A 181 19.45 3.68 2.96
C GLU A 181 19.12 5.12 3.38
N ALA A 182 18.14 5.75 2.73
CA ALA A 182 17.71 7.11 3.05
C ALA A 182 17.16 7.26 4.46
N SER A 183 16.55 6.21 5.01
CA SER A 183 16.00 6.16 6.36
C SER A 183 17.02 5.77 7.43
N GLY A 184 18.31 5.58 7.09
CA GLY A 184 19.35 5.14 8.03
C GLY A 184 19.23 3.67 8.44
N LEU A 185 18.51 2.85 7.66
CA LEU A 185 18.25 1.43 7.92
C LEU A 185 19.02 0.50 6.96
N ALA A 186 20.11 0.97 6.35
CA ALA A 186 20.92 0.18 5.42
C ALA A 186 21.50 -1.10 6.06
N SER A 187 21.82 -1.04 7.37
CA SER A 187 22.35 -2.16 8.15
C SER A 187 21.26 -2.96 8.88
N ALA A 188 19.98 -2.62 8.73
CA ALA A 188 18.89 -3.37 9.35
C ALA A 188 18.78 -4.79 8.79
N SER A 189 18.30 -5.73 9.61
CA SER A 189 18.18 -7.14 9.21
C SER A 189 17.02 -7.34 8.23
N ILE A 190 17.21 -6.95 6.96
CA ILE A 190 16.20 -7.07 5.91
C ILE A 190 16.72 -8.00 4.80
N ARG A 191 15.97 -9.07 4.55
CA ARG A 191 16.19 -9.97 3.42
C ARG A 191 15.31 -9.56 2.25
N TRP A 192 15.92 -9.07 1.18
CA TRP A 192 15.24 -8.65 -0.05
C TRP A 192 15.03 -9.82 -1.00
N VAL A 193 13.80 -10.09 -1.41
CA VAL A 193 13.43 -11.21 -2.28
C VAL A 193 12.57 -10.69 -3.44
N CYS A 194 13.08 -10.83 -4.67
CA CYS A 194 12.34 -10.51 -5.88
C CYS A 194 11.67 -11.78 -6.43
N GLU A 195 10.45 -12.05 -5.99
CA GLU A 195 9.71 -13.25 -6.35
C GLU A 195 8.19 -13.06 -6.20
N ASP A 196 7.40 -13.82 -6.95
CA ASP A 196 5.95 -13.92 -6.73
C ASP A 196 5.64 -14.46 -5.32
N ALA A 197 4.68 -13.84 -4.63
CA ALA A 197 4.37 -14.12 -3.23
C ALA A 197 3.96 -15.59 -3.01
N ARG A 198 3.11 -16.17 -3.88
CA ARG A 198 2.65 -17.57 -3.75
C ARG A 198 3.79 -18.55 -3.98
N THR A 199 4.64 -18.27 -4.98
CA THR A 199 5.83 -19.07 -5.27
C THR A 199 6.78 -19.07 -4.07
N PHE A 200 7.01 -17.88 -3.50
CA PHE A 200 7.82 -17.73 -2.29
C PHE A 200 7.25 -18.55 -1.13
N ILE A 201 5.96 -18.37 -0.79
CA ILE A 201 5.29 -19.07 0.33
C ILE A 201 5.33 -20.58 0.15
N SER A 202 4.98 -21.09 -1.03
CA SER A 202 5.07 -22.52 -1.35
C SER A 202 6.47 -23.09 -1.11
N ARG A 203 7.51 -22.33 -1.46
CA ARG A 203 8.90 -22.72 -1.21
C ARG A 203 9.23 -22.72 0.29
N GLN A 204 8.73 -21.74 1.08
CA GLN A 204 8.97 -21.71 2.52
C GLN A 204 8.27 -22.87 3.24
N LEU A 205 7.06 -23.24 2.80
CA LEU A 205 6.36 -24.43 3.33
C LEU A 205 7.18 -25.72 3.16
N ARG A 206 7.73 -25.95 1.95
CA ARG A 206 8.59 -27.12 1.69
C ARG A 206 9.86 -27.14 2.55
N ARG A 207 10.36 -25.95 2.95
CA ARG A 207 11.55 -25.81 3.80
C ARG A 207 11.25 -25.89 5.29
N GLY A 208 9.99 -25.94 5.67
CA GLY A 208 9.59 -25.90 7.08
C GLY A 208 9.94 -24.58 7.79
N THR A 209 10.14 -23.47 7.03
CA THR A 209 10.45 -22.16 7.61
C THR A 209 9.30 -21.69 8.50
N ARG A 210 9.61 -20.91 9.54
CA ARG A 210 8.62 -20.31 10.44
C ARG A 210 8.85 -18.80 10.53
N PHE A 211 7.74 -18.07 10.74
CA PHE A 211 7.71 -16.61 10.93
C PHE A 211 6.88 -16.28 12.17
N ASP A 212 7.24 -15.21 12.86
CA ASP A 212 6.50 -14.72 14.03
C ASP A 212 5.26 -13.91 13.63
N GLY A 213 5.25 -13.30 12.44
CA GLY A 213 4.13 -12.53 11.92
C GLY A 213 4.24 -12.27 10.43
N ALA A 214 3.20 -11.65 9.86
CA ALA A 214 3.15 -11.35 8.43
C ALA A 214 2.37 -10.07 8.13
N VAL A 215 2.83 -9.31 7.13
CA VAL A 215 2.17 -8.12 6.58
C VAL A 215 1.93 -8.31 5.10
N LEU A 216 0.71 -8.04 4.65
CA LEU A 216 0.29 -8.19 3.26
C LEU A 216 -0.52 -6.99 2.79
N ASP A 217 -0.22 -6.51 1.58
CA ASP A 217 -1.02 -5.51 0.86
C ASP A 217 -1.24 -5.98 -0.60
N PRO A 218 -2.06 -7.02 -0.81
CA PRO A 218 -2.22 -7.63 -2.12
C PRO A 218 -2.97 -6.70 -3.09
N PRO A 219 -2.56 -6.66 -4.37
CA PRO A 219 -3.29 -5.93 -5.40
C PRO A 219 -4.62 -6.63 -5.72
N SER A 220 -5.60 -5.87 -6.27
CA SER A 220 -6.82 -6.46 -6.81
C SER A 220 -6.52 -7.51 -7.87
N TRP A 221 -5.53 -7.20 -8.71
CA TRP A 221 -5.02 -8.04 -9.76
C TRP A 221 -3.57 -7.68 -10.08
N GLY A 222 -2.75 -8.67 -10.39
CA GLY A 222 -1.33 -8.46 -10.68
C GLY A 222 -0.70 -9.57 -11.50
N HIS A 223 0.48 -9.28 -12.06
CA HIS A 223 1.32 -10.24 -12.75
C HIS A 223 2.62 -10.47 -11.99
N GLY A 224 2.98 -11.72 -11.83
CA GLY A 224 4.32 -12.11 -11.42
C GLY A 224 5.33 -12.06 -12.57
N PRO A 225 6.64 -12.11 -12.28
CA PRO A 225 7.71 -11.91 -13.26
C PRO A 225 7.82 -13.04 -14.29
N LYS A 226 7.14 -14.15 -14.11
CA LYS A 226 7.09 -15.32 -15.02
C LYS A 226 5.69 -15.58 -15.59
N GLY A 227 4.85 -14.53 -15.67
CA GLY A 227 3.49 -14.63 -16.19
C GLY A 227 2.46 -15.20 -15.20
N GLN A 228 2.82 -15.39 -13.92
CA GLN A 228 1.83 -15.74 -12.89
C GLN A 228 0.81 -14.61 -12.77
N THR A 229 -0.46 -14.95 -12.64
CA THR A 229 -1.52 -13.99 -12.37
C THR A 229 -1.98 -14.12 -10.92
N PHE A 230 -2.25 -13.01 -10.27
CA PHE A 230 -2.88 -12.93 -8.96
C PHE A 230 -4.20 -12.21 -9.09
N ALA A 231 -5.29 -12.79 -8.57
CA ALA A 231 -6.59 -12.16 -8.45
C ALA A 231 -7.07 -12.33 -7.01
N ILE A 232 -7.31 -11.20 -6.31
CA ILE A 232 -7.56 -11.20 -4.87
C ILE A 232 -8.74 -12.10 -4.47
N ASP A 233 -9.82 -12.10 -5.25
CA ASP A 233 -11.02 -12.90 -4.95
C ASP A 233 -10.80 -14.42 -5.00
N HIS A 234 -9.79 -14.88 -5.71
CA HIS A 234 -9.46 -16.29 -5.86
C HIS A 234 -8.21 -16.72 -5.09
N ASP A 235 -7.21 -15.84 -5.05
CA ASP A 235 -5.87 -16.22 -4.60
C ASP A 235 -5.57 -15.83 -3.16
N LEU A 236 -6.29 -14.85 -2.57
CA LEU A 236 -5.97 -14.35 -1.24
C LEU A 236 -6.20 -15.40 -0.14
N LEU A 237 -7.36 -16.05 -0.11
CA LEU A 237 -7.67 -17.02 0.96
C LEU A 237 -6.74 -18.24 0.92
N PRO A 238 -6.44 -18.87 -0.23
CA PRO A 238 -5.41 -19.90 -0.31
C PRO A 238 -4.04 -19.44 0.18
N LEU A 239 -3.61 -18.24 -0.22
CA LEU A 239 -2.34 -17.66 0.21
C LEU A 239 -2.30 -17.45 1.72
N LEU A 240 -3.36 -16.92 2.33
CA LEU A 240 -3.47 -16.73 3.79
C LEU A 240 -3.44 -18.05 4.55
N ARG A 241 -4.10 -19.11 4.06
CA ARG A 241 -4.03 -20.44 4.66
C ARG A 241 -2.61 -20.98 4.68
N ASP A 242 -1.88 -20.81 3.60
CA ASP A 242 -0.48 -21.22 3.53
C ASP A 242 0.41 -20.38 4.43
N ILE A 243 0.18 -19.06 4.54
CA ILE A 243 0.87 -18.20 5.51
C ILE A 243 0.55 -18.63 6.93
N GLY A 244 -0.72 -18.91 7.27
CA GLY A 244 -1.11 -19.40 8.59
C GLY A 244 -0.33 -20.65 9.03
N ARG A 245 0.01 -21.54 8.08
CA ARG A 245 0.86 -22.72 8.34
C ARG A 245 2.32 -22.37 8.60
N LEU A 246 2.79 -21.23 8.12
CA LEU A 246 4.17 -20.76 8.35
C LEU A 246 4.32 -19.96 9.63
N LEU A 247 3.21 -19.45 10.19
CA LEU A 247 3.26 -18.69 11.44
C LEU A 247 3.53 -19.66 12.62
N VAL A 248 4.35 -19.19 13.56
CA VAL A 248 4.67 -19.96 14.77
C VAL A 248 3.41 -20.12 15.61
N VAL A 249 2.90 -21.35 15.69
CA VAL A 249 1.83 -21.75 16.59
C VAL A 249 2.19 -23.14 17.07
N GLY A 250 3.04 -23.25 18.09
CA GLY A 250 3.38 -24.53 18.73
C GLY A 250 2.65 -24.70 20.06
N GLU A 251 2.50 -25.94 20.54
CA GLU A 251 2.08 -26.18 21.92
C GLU A 251 3.05 -25.46 22.86
N GLY A 252 2.55 -24.48 23.62
CA GLY A 252 3.35 -23.67 24.53
C GLY A 252 4.11 -22.50 23.90
N GLN A 253 4.04 -22.28 22.58
CA GLN A 253 4.62 -21.11 21.92
C GLN A 253 3.49 -20.20 21.38
N THR A 254 3.37 -19.02 21.96
CA THR A 254 2.52 -17.96 21.42
C THR A 254 3.28 -17.27 20.28
N ARG A 255 2.58 -17.04 19.15
CA ARG A 255 3.08 -16.14 18.10
C ARG A 255 3.39 -14.78 18.73
N THR A 256 4.57 -14.23 18.46
CA THR A 256 5.05 -12.99 19.10
C THR A 256 4.97 -11.77 18.18
N GLY A 257 4.59 -11.94 16.91
CA GLY A 257 4.56 -10.88 15.92
C GLY A 257 3.17 -10.54 15.41
N PRO A 258 3.02 -9.36 14.79
CA PRO A 258 1.77 -8.90 14.21
C PRO A 258 1.40 -9.64 12.93
N VAL A 259 0.09 -9.73 12.66
CA VAL A 259 -0.43 -9.98 11.32
C VAL A 259 -1.25 -8.77 10.88
N LEU A 260 -0.95 -8.24 9.69
CA LEU A 260 -1.67 -7.14 9.08
C LEU A 260 -2.00 -7.51 7.64
N LEU A 261 -3.28 -7.35 7.29
CA LEU A 261 -3.79 -7.46 5.94
C LEU A 261 -4.45 -6.13 5.59
N THR A 262 -3.98 -5.47 4.54
CA THR A 262 -4.59 -4.26 3.97
C THR A 262 -5.12 -4.56 2.58
N CYS A 263 -6.10 -3.79 2.12
CA CYS A 263 -6.70 -4.00 0.82
C CYS A 263 -7.35 -2.73 0.28
N HIS A 264 -7.11 -2.45 -1.01
CA HIS A 264 -7.69 -1.32 -1.75
C HIS A 264 -8.70 -1.78 -2.81
N SER A 265 -9.06 -3.07 -2.81
CA SER A 265 -9.94 -3.65 -3.82
C SER A 265 -11.41 -3.41 -3.49
N THR A 266 -12.20 -3.06 -4.50
CA THR A 266 -13.65 -2.91 -4.37
C THR A 266 -14.28 -4.20 -3.82
N GLY A 267 -15.22 -4.07 -2.88
CA GLY A 267 -15.91 -5.21 -2.25
C GLY A 267 -15.14 -5.89 -1.11
N TRP A 268 -13.91 -5.45 -0.81
CA TRP A 268 -13.12 -5.91 0.34
C TRP A 268 -13.27 -4.94 1.52
N HIS A 269 -14.45 -4.97 2.14
CA HIS A 269 -14.77 -4.15 3.32
C HIS A 269 -14.08 -4.68 4.58
N PRO A 270 -13.98 -3.89 5.66
CA PRO A 270 -13.36 -4.29 6.91
C PRO A 270 -13.89 -5.62 7.47
N SER A 271 -15.22 -5.86 7.42
CA SER A 271 -15.82 -7.11 7.87
C SER A 271 -15.36 -8.32 7.04
N ARG A 272 -15.29 -8.18 5.71
CA ARG A 272 -14.81 -9.27 4.83
C ARG A 272 -13.34 -9.60 5.11
N LEU A 273 -12.48 -8.58 5.32
CA LEU A 273 -11.10 -8.80 5.71
C LEU A 273 -10.99 -9.48 7.08
N HIS A 274 -11.79 -9.02 8.06
CA HIS A 274 -11.87 -9.64 9.38
C HIS A 274 -12.19 -11.12 9.27
N ASP A 275 -13.29 -11.47 8.60
CA ASP A 275 -13.76 -12.85 8.48
C ASP A 275 -12.75 -13.72 7.72
N THR A 276 -12.14 -13.16 6.66
CA THR A 276 -11.09 -13.84 5.91
C THR A 276 -9.88 -14.14 6.79
N LEU A 277 -9.43 -13.18 7.60
CA LEU A 277 -8.31 -13.38 8.50
C LEU A 277 -8.66 -14.34 9.65
N ALA A 278 -9.88 -14.30 10.17
CA ALA A 278 -10.39 -15.18 11.23
C ALA A 278 -10.41 -16.65 10.81
N THR A 279 -10.60 -16.96 9.52
CA THR A 279 -10.55 -18.35 9.02
C THR A 279 -9.17 -18.98 9.13
N VAL A 280 -8.11 -18.17 9.17
CA VAL A 280 -6.71 -18.64 9.22
C VAL A 280 -6.01 -18.36 10.54
N LEU A 281 -6.55 -17.43 11.34
CA LEU A 281 -6.05 -17.04 12.65
C LEU A 281 -7.17 -17.15 13.70
N PRO A 282 -7.57 -18.36 14.11
CA PRO A 282 -8.76 -18.55 14.95
C PRO A 282 -8.56 -18.10 16.41
N ARG A 283 -7.33 -17.79 16.83
CA ARG A 283 -7.01 -17.37 18.21
C ARG A 283 -6.62 -15.89 18.23
N GLY A 284 -7.10 -15.18 19.25
CA GLY A 284 -6.80 -13.77 19.48
C GLY A 284 -7.82 -12.82 18.83
N ARG A 285 -7.81 -11.57 19.29
CA ARG A 285 -8.71 -10.53 18.80
C ARG A 285 -8.20 -10.00 17.46
N ILE A 286 -9.08 -9.95 16.46
CA ILE A 286 -8.83 -9.28 15.19
C ILE A 286 -9.52 -7.90 15.26
N GLU A 287 -8.76 -6.86 14.94
CA GLU A 287 -9.25 -5.52 14.70
C GLU A 287 -9.37 -5.29 13.21
N SER A 288 -10.43 -4.64 12.76
CA SER A 288 -10.60 -4.25 11.37
C SER A 288 -11.23 -2.88 11.26
N GLY A 289 -10.93 -2.16 10.21
CA GLY A 289 -11.44 -0.83 9.96
C GLY A 289 -11.08 -0.32 8.56
N PRO A 290 -11.60 0.88 8.20
CA PRO A 290 -11.21 1.53 6.98
C PRO A 290 -9.77 2.08 7.06
N LEU A 291 -9.07 2.10 5.93
CA LEU A 291 -7.88 2.91 5.74
C LEU A 291 -8.32 4.31 5.37
N THR A 292 -7.95 5.30 6.16
CA THR A 292 -8.46 6.67 6.02
C THR A 292 -7.37 7.72 5.94
N CYS A 293 -7.69 8.81 5.26
CA CYS A 293 -6.96 10.08 5.38
C CYS A 293 -7.93 11.18 5.81
N THR A 294 -7.43 12.12 6.62
CA THR A 294 -8.17 13.34 6.96
C THR A 294 -7.56 14.52 6.22
N ASP A 295 -8.39 15.28 5.52
CA ASP A 295 -7.93 16.48 4.81
C ASP A 295 -7.79 17.70 5.72
N ALA A 296 -7.32 18.81 5.17
CA ALA A 296 -7.11 20.06 5.92
C ALA A 296 -8.43 20.73 6.40
N ALA A 297 -9.57 20.31 5.87
CA ALA A 297 -10.90 20.72 6.34
C ALA A 297 -11.46 19.81 7.44
N GLY A 298 -10.73 18.76 7.83
CA GLY A 298 -11.18 17.77 8.81
C GLY A 298 -12.12 16.70 8.26
N ARG A 299 -12.25 16.59 6.93
CA ARG A 299 -13.10 15.58 6.28
C ARG A 299 -12.34 14.28 6.14
N ILE A 300 -13.01 13.17 6.39
CA ILE A 300 -12.43 11.83 6.30
C ILE A 300 -12.70 11.24 4.93
N LEU A 301 -11.64 10.68 4.31
CA LEU A 301 -11.70 9.96 3.05
C LEU A 301 -11.29 8.51 3.29
N GLU A 302 -12.18 7.57 3.01
CA GLU A 302 -11.89 6.14 3.05
C GLU A 302 -11.23 5.70 1.74
N MET A 303 -10.10 4.98 1.84
CA MET A 303 -9.29 4.63 0.68
C MET A 303 -9.00 3.13 0.56
N GLY A 304 -9.47 2.36 1.53
CA GLY A 304 -9.28 0.92 1.60
C GLY A 304 -9.73 0.37 2.95
N SER A 305 -9.31 -0.83 3.25
CA SER A 305 -9.65 -1.53 4.49
C SER A 305 -8.43 -2.24 5.07
N TYR A 306 -8.45 -2.46 6.38
CA TYR A 306 -7.47 -3.31 7.06
C TYR A 306 -8.13 -4.33 7.98
N ALA A 307 -7.44 -5.44 8.22
CA ALA A 307 -7.65 -6.33 9.35
C ALA A 307 -6.29 -6.67 9.96
N ARG A 308 -6.18 -6.61 11.29
CA ARG A 308 -4.92 -6.83 11.99
C ARG A 308 -5.10 -7.60 13.28
N GLN A 309 -4.09 -8.35 13.65
CA GLN A 309 -4.03 -9.08 14.90
C GLN A 309 -2.63 -8.99 15.49
N CYS A 310 -2.56 -8.68 16.77
CA CYS A 310 -1.34 -8.83 17.56
C CYS A 310 -1.66 -9.69 18.79
N LEU A 311 -0.89 -10.74 18.97
CA LEU A 311 -0.88 -11.53 20.21
C LEU A 311 0.31 -11.01 21.02
N ILE A 312 0.08 -9.93 21.80
CA ILE A 312 1.00 -9.56 22.87
C ILE A 312 0.65 -10.46 24.05
N PRO A 313 1.66 -11.07 24.74
CA PRO A 313 1.42 -11.84 25.93
C PRO A 313 0.70 -11.07 27.02
#